data_d87072d8994b7ecd7d06fca016b94570
#
_entry.id   d87072d8994b7ecd7d06fca016b94570
#
_cell.length_a   1.000
_cell.length_b   1.000
_cell.length_c   1.000
_cell.angle_alpha   90.00
_cell.angle_beta   90.00
_cell.angle_gamma   90.00
#
_symmetry.space_group_name_H-M   'P 1'
#
loop_
_entity.id
_entity.type
_entity.pdbx_description
1 polymer ?
#
loop_
_entity_poly.entity_id
_entity_poly.type
_entity_poly.pdbx_seq_one_letter_code
_entity_poly.pdbx_strand_id
1 'polypeptide(L)'
;YGPCAFMDEYNPSIYFSSIDKHGRYSYKNQPAIMIWNLSKLAEAFIPLIDKNKEKAVVELSEVLSSAMPTYQEYFYIEMSKKFGLQNVDQEVMNLINNYLKILMDNSVDFVLSFRDLGKLLSDNKKINDTVFKNVKNFNNWYSEFLSLLSLKKLTKLKVSKTMDSYNPCYIPRNHLIEDAIINAVTGDMKKINLIAELLKEPFTEKDGYESYTKPSSSDKRYITYCGT
;
A
#
# COMPACT_ATOMS: atom_id res chain seq x y z
N TYR A 1 3.02 -17.83 -0.79
CA TYR A 1 2.25 -16.77 -0.12
C TYR A 1 1.14 -17.40 0.68
N GLY A 2 0.97 -16.99 1.93
CA GLY A 2 -0.15 -17.40 2.79
C GLY A 2 -1.39 -16.53 2.57
N PRO A 3 -2.40 -16.63 3.44
CA PRO A 3 -3.55 -15.74 3.45
C PRO A 3 -3.12 -14.28 3.50
N CYS A 4 -3.79 -13.47 2.69
CA CYS A 4 -3.50 -12.06 2.51
C CYS A 4 -4.54 -11.23 3.25
N ALA A 5 -4.12 -10.18 3.93
CA ALA A 5 -5.00 -9.19 4.52
C ALA A 5 -4.60 -7.80 4.06
N PHE A 6 -5.58 -6.92 3.90
CA PHE A 6 -5.37 -5.57 3.41
C PHE A 6 -5.55 -4.55 4.55
N MET A 7 -4.68 -3.56 4.55
CA MET A 7 -4.73 -2.46 5.51
C MET A 7 -5.78 -1.45 5.07
N ASP A 8 -6.74 -1.14 5.94
CA ASP A 8 -7.68 -0.04 5.75
C ASP A 8 -7.04 1.27 6.21
N GLU A 9 -7.04 1.58 7.51
CA GLU A 9 -6.35 2.75 8.06
C GLU A 9 -4.83 2.57 7.98
N TYR A 10 -4.11 3.60 7.54
CA TYR A 10 -2.66 3.52 7.45
C TYR A 10 -2.02 3.39 8.83
N ASN A 11 -1.50 2.22 9.10
CA ASN A 11 -0.76 1.93 10.31
C ASN A 11 0.49 1.07 9.99
N PRO A 12 1.69 1.65 9.99
CA PRO A 12 2.91 0.90 9.68
C PRO A 12 3.21 -0.24 10.67
N SER A 13 2.63 -0.22 11.86
CA SER A 13 2.81 -1.27 12.87
C SER A 13 1.72 -2.35 12.80
N ILE A 14 0.77 -2.26 11.86
CA ILE A 14 -0.29 -3.26 11.74
C ILE A 14 0.26 -4.62 11.31
N TYR A 15 -0.24 -5.65 11.93
CA TYR A 15 -0.05 -7.05 11.55
C TYR A 15 -1.38 -7.78 11.68
N PHE A 16 -1.59 -8.84 10.90
CA PHE A 16 -2.88 -9.52 10.81
C PHE A 16 -2.87 -10.94 11.35
N SER A 17 -1.71 -11.60 11.38
CA SER A 17 -1.60 -12.98 11.86
C SER A 17 -1.84 -13.08 13.36
N SER A 18 -2.67 -14.06 13.77
CA SER A 18 -2.96 -14.36 15.18
C SER A 18 -1.74 -14.86 15.96
N ILE A 19 -0.77 -15.47 15.26
CA ILE A 19 0.45 -16.01 15.88
C ILE A 19 1.60 -14.99 15.94
N ASP A 20 1.52 -13.90 15.20
CA ASP A 20 2.56 -12.86 15.18
C ASP A 20 2.39 -11.87 16.34
N LYS A 21 2.57 -12.35 17.56
CA LYS A 21 2.37 -11.55 18.79
C LYS A 21 3.31 -10.35 18.91
N HIS A 22 4.43 -10.36 18.20
CA HIS A 22 5.47 -9.32 18.29
C HIS A 22 5.52 -8.42 17.05
N GLY A 23 4.63 -8.60 16.10
CA GLY A 23 4.59 -7.81 14.87
C GLY A 23 5.82 -8.00 13.98
N ARG A 24 6.44 -9.21 14.00
CA ARG A 24 7.58 -9.54 13.13
C ARG A 24 7.26 -9.26 11.66
N TYR A 25 6.04 -9.55 11.24
CA TYR A 25 5.53 -9.38 9.89
C TYR A 25 4.63 -8.15 9.73
N SER A 26 4.74 -7.17 10.64
CA SER A 26 4.03 -5.91 10.49
C SER A 26 4.43 -5.19 9.19
N TYR A 27 3.55 -4.31 8.69
CA TYR A 27 3.76 -3.62 7.41
C TYR A 27 5.17 -2.98 7.31
N LYS A 28 5.59 -2.22 8.33
CA LYS A 28 6.92 -1.58 8.35
C LYS A 28 8.09 -2.55 8.40
N ASN A 29 7.86 -3.78 8.89
CA ASN A 29 8.92 -4.78 9.05
C ASN A 29 9.07 -5.67 7.80
N GLN A 30 8.16 -5.59 6.82
CA GLN A 30 8.21 -6.39 5.60
C GLN A 30 9.58 -6.32 4.89
N PRO A 31 10.21 -5.14 4.69
CA PRO A 31 11.51 -5.06 4.04
C PRO A 31 12.61 -5.78 4.83
N ALA A 32 12.65 -5.59 6.16
CA ALA A 32 13.66 -6.23 7.02
C ALA A 32 13.53 -7.77 7.00
N ILE A 33 12.30 -8.28 7.03
CA ILE A 33 12.04 -9.72 6.94
C ILE A 33 12.38 -10.27 5.55
N MET A 34 12.13 -9.51 4.49
CA MET A 34 12.58 -9.87 3.14
C MET A 34 14.11 -10.04 3.09
N ILE A 35 14.87 -9.09 3.63
CA ILE A 35 16.33 -9.18 3.69
C ILE A 35 16.79 -10.39 4.51
N TRP A 36 16.13 -10.65 5.64
CA TRP A 36 16.42 -11.85 6.43
C TRP A 36 16.17 -13.14 5.62
N ASN A 37 15.06 -13.23 4.88
CA ASN A 37 14.77 -14.38 4.02
C ASN A 37 15.83 -14.52 2.90
N LEU A 38 16.23 -13.41 2.27
CA LEU A 38 17.29 -13.40 1.27
C LEU A 38 18.63 -13.86 1.86
N SER A 39 18.94 -13.50 3.11
CA SER A 39 20.17 -14.01 3.77
C SER A 39 20.12 -15.51 3.96
N LYS A 40 18.96 -16.09 4.33
CA LYS A 40 18.81 -17.55 4.44
C LYS A 40 18.89 -18.26 3.08
N LEU A 41 18.37 -17.63 2.05
CA LEU A 41 18.53 -18.11 0.68
C LEU A 41 20.02 -18.10 0.28
N ALA A 42 20.72 -16.99 0.54
CA ALA A 42 22.15 -16.87 0.24
C ALA A 42 22.99 -17.95 0.95
N GLU A 43 22.69 -18.24 2.24
CA GLU A 43 23.34 -19.36 2.96
C GLU A 43 23.21 -20.70 2.20
N ALA A 44 22.05 -20.97 1.61
CA ALA A 44 21.83 -22.20 0.83
C ALA A 44 22.59 -22.20 -0.51
N PHE A 45 22.91 -21.03 -1.06
CA PHE A 45 23.64 -20.91 -2.32
C PHE A 45 25.17 -20.96 -2.16
N ILE A 46 25.73 -20.85 -0.94
CA ILE A 46 27.18 -20.85 -0.70
C ILE A 46 27.92 -21.94 -1.49
N PRO A 47 27.50 -23.23 -1.46
CA PRO A 47 28.25 -24.30 -2.16
C PRO A 47 28.15 -24.22 -3.68
N LEU A 48 27.23 -23.38 -4.23
CA LEU A 48 27.04 -23.24 -5.67
C LEU A 48 27.79 -22.02 -6.24
N ILE A 49 28.21 -21.08 -5.39
CA ILE A 49 28.87 -19.82 -5.82
C ILE A 49 30.39 -20.08 -6.05
N ASP A 50 31.09 -20.60 -5.03
CA ASP A 50 32.52 -20.89 -5.16
C ASP A 50 32.86 -22.11 -4.29
N LYS A 51 33.91 -22.89 -4.74
CA LYS A 51 34.46 -23.98 -3.94
C LYS A 51 35.11 -23.50 -2.64
N ASN A 52 35.63 -22.27 -2.64
CA ASN A 52 36.12 -21.60 -1.45
C ASN A 52 34.91 -20.91 -0.74
N LYS A 53 34.53 -21.47 0.39
CA LYS A 53 33.39 -21.00 1.18
C LYS A 53 33.52 -19.52 1.62
N GLU A 54 34.71 -19.09 2.00
CA GLU A 54 34.95 -17.71 2.46
C GLU A 54 34.73 -16.73 1.32
N LYS A 55 35.22 -17.05 0.12
CA LYS A 55 35.00 -16.25 -1.08
C LYS A 55 33.51 -16.17 -1.44
N ALA A 56 32.79 -17.31 -1.42
CA ALA A 56 31.36 -17.34 -1.66
C ALA A 56 30.58 -16.47 -0.67
N VAL A 57 30.93 -16.48 0.61
CA VAL A 57 30.30 -15.64 1.63
C VAL A 57 30.54 -14.16 1.38
N VAL A 58 31.75 -13.76 0.97
CA VAL A 58 32.04 -12.35 0.63
C VAL A 58 31.18 -11.90 -0.54
N GLU A 59 31.16 -12.65 -1.66
CA GLU A 59 30.36 -12.30 -2.85
C GLU A 59 28.86 -12.20 -2.54
N LEU A 60 28.31 -13.15 -1.79
CA LEU A 60 26.89 -13.12 -1.40
C LEU A 60 26.57 -11.97 -0.44
N SER A 61 27.51 -11.62 0.46
CA SER A 61 27.32 -10.49 1.39
C SER A 61 27.30 -9.14 0.65
N GLU A 62 28.13 -8.98 -0.39
CA GLU A 62 28.12 -7.80 -1.25
C GLU A 62 26.76 -7.64 -1.95
N VAL A 63 26.24 -8.73 -2.53
CA VAL A 63 24.91 -8.73 -3.17
C VAL A 63 23.81 -8.37 -2.15
N LEU A 64 23.82 -8.99 -0.96
CA LEU A 64 22.84 -8.72 0.09
C LEU A 64 22.90 -7.25 0.59
N SER A 65 24.09 -6.66 0.61
CA SER A 65 24.26 -5.27 1.05
C SER A 65 23.50 -4.27 0.15
N SER A 66 23.29 -4.60 -1.11
CA SER A 66 22.56 -3.77 -2.08
C SER A 66 21.04 -3.87 -1.94
N ALA A 67 20.52 -4.91 -1.28
CA ALA A 67 19.10 -5.21 -1.29
C ALA A 67 18.24 -4.14 -0.59
N MET A 68 18.66 -3.59 0.55
CA MET A 68 17.91 -2.54 1.25
C MET A 68 17.94 -1.20 0.49
N PRO A 69 19.10 -0.71 0.01
CA PRO A 69 19.13 0.48 -0.86
C PRO A 69 18.22 0.34 -2.08
N THR A 70 18.28 -0.81 -2.77
CA THR A 70 17.43 -1.12 -3.93
C THR A 70 15.94 -1.08 -3.55
N TYR A 71 15.56 -1.70 -2.41
CA TYR A 71 14.19 -1.62 -1.92
C TYR A 71 13.75 -0.16 -1.69
N GLN A 72 14.58 0.66 -1.03
CA GLN A 72 14.24 2.04 -0.75
C GLN A 72 14.06 2.86 -2.03
N GLU A 73 14.92 2.67 -3.02
CA GLU A 73 14.80 3.32 -4.32
C GLU A 73 13.45 2.98 -4.98
N TYR A 74 13.14 1.68 -5.12
CA TYR A 74 11.88 1.23 -5.72
C TYR A 74 10.66 1.62 -4.90
N PHE A 75 10.75 1.65 -3.58
CA PHE A 75 9.66 2.12 -2.73
C PHE A 75 9.26 3.54 -3.07
N TYR A 76 10.21 4.46 -3.19
CA TYR A 76 9.90 5.84 -3.53
C TYR A 76 9.48 6.01 -4.99
N ILE A 77 10.01 5.23 -5.92
CA ILE A 77 9.56 5.19 -7.32
C ILE A 77 8.08 4.78 -7.38
N GLU A 78 7.70 3.68 -6.74
CA GLU A 78 6.32 3.20 -6.77
C GLU A 78 5.37 4.12 -5.98
N MET A 79 5.82 4.65 -4.84
CA MET A 79 5.04 5.64 -4.11
C MET A 79 4.84 6.93 -4.91
N SER A 80 5.85 7.43 -5.62
CA SER A 80 5.70 8.64 -6.43
C SER A 80 4.65 8.49 -7.53
N LYS A 81 4.54 7.31 -8.14
CA LYS A 81 3.50 7.00 -9.14
C LYS A 81 2.09 7.13 -8.55
N LYS A 82 1.91 6.75 -7.27
CA LYS A 82 0.63 6.91 -6.57
C LYS A 82 0.21 8.38 -6.42
N PHE A 83 1.17 9.30 -6.42
CA PHE A 83 0.95 10.75 -6.45
C PHE A 83 0.92 11.34 -7.87
N GLY A 84 0.97 10.49 -8.90
CA GLY A 84 1.01 10.93 -10.29
C GLY A 84 2.34 11.61 -10.69
N LEU A 85 3.41 11.38 -9.92
CA LEU A 85 4.74 11.93 -10.16
C LEU A 85 5.64 10.89 -10.84
N GLN A 86 6.54 11.33 -11.71
CA GLN A 86 7.42 10.43 -12.47
C GLN A 86 8.86 10.40 -11.93
N ASN A 87 9.32 11.52 -11.38
CA ASN A 87 10.69 11.66 -10.90
C ASN A 87 10.71 11.73 -9.38
N VAL A 88 11.66 11.04 -8.78
CA VAL A 88 11.89 11.03 -7.34
C VAL A 88 13.13 11.89 -7.05
N ASP A 89 12.93 12.96 -6.30
CA ASP A 89 13.95 13.79 -5.70
C ASP A 89 13.68 13.92 -4.19
N GLN A 90 14.54 14.62 -3.48
CA GLN A 90 14.40 14.76 -2.02
C GLN A 90 13.08 15.45 -1.63
N GLU A 91 12.58 16.40 -2.43
CA GLU A 91 11.30 17.08 -2.16
C GLU A 91 10.13 16.11 -2.27
N VAL A 92 10.12 15.28 -3.32
CA VAL A 92 9.11 14.21 -3.49
C VAL A 92 9.17 13.20 -2.35
N MET A 93 10.36 12.77 -1.95
CA MET A 93 10.53 11.83 -0.81
C MET A 93 9.99 12.44 0.49
N ASN A 94 10.30 13.69 0.77
CA ASN A 94 9.78 14.41 1.94
C ASN A 94 8.25 14.55 1.89
N LEU A 95 7.69 14.89 0.72
CA LEU A 95 6.24 14.98 0.51
C LEU A 95 5.56 13.65 0.82
N ILE A 96 6.08 12.52 0.30
CA ILE A 96 5.58 11.17 0.54
C ILE A 96 5.60 10.83 2.03
N ASN A 97 6.74 11.05 2.70
CA ASN A 97 6.90 10.74 4.12
C ASN A 97 5.95 11.55 4.99
N ASN A 98 5.79 12.85 4.72
CA ASN A 98 4.86 13.73 5.42
C ASN A 98 3.41 13.28 5.21
N TYR A 99 3.04 12.88 3.99
CA TYR A 99 1.71 12.34 3.71
C TYR A 99 1.41 11.08 4.52
N LEU A 100 2.31 10.11 4.46
CA LEU A 100 2.17 8.86 5.23
C LEU A 100 2.07 9.13 6.74
N LYS A 101 2.84 10.09 7.24
CA LYS A 101 2.72 10.52 8.64
C LYS A 101 1.35 11.11 8.95
N ILE A 102 0.80 11.95 8.09
CA ILE A 102 -0.54 12.53 8.26
C ILE A 102 -1.60 11.41 8.27
N LEU A 103 -1.53 10.45 7.36
CA LEU A 103 -2.45 9.32 7.35
C LEU A 103 -2.39 8.54 8.67
N MET A 104 -1.19 8.24 9.16
CA MET A 104 -0.97 7.52 10.41
C MET A 104 -1.51 8.28 11.62
N ASP A 105 -1.17 9.56 11.74
CA ASP A 105 -1.52 10.40 12.89
C ASP A 105 -3.04 10.64 13.00
N ASN A 106 -3.80 10.43 11.91
CA ASN A 106 -5.23 10.67 11.83
C ASN A 106 -6.06 9.42 11.48
N SER A 107 -5.46 8.22 11.48
CA SER A 107 -6.14 6.95 11.13
C SER A 107 -6.89 7.00 9.79
N VAL A 108 -6.29 7.57 8.77
CA VAL A 108 -6.93 7.74 7.45
C VAL A 108 -6.80 6.45 6.64
N ASP A 109 -7.87 6.06 5.94
CA ASP A 109 -7.85 4.91 5.03
C ASP A 109 -6.79 5.09 3.94
N PHE A 110 -5.89 4.10 3.81
CA PHE A 110 -4.74 4.18 2.92
C PHE A 110 -5.15 4.23 1.45
N VAL A 111 -6.07 3.38 1.02
CA VAL A 111 -6.47 3.27 -0.39
C VAL A 111 -7.34 4.44 -0.81
N LEU A 112 -8.36 4.76 -0.01
CA LEU A 112 -9.25 5.88 -0.31
C LEU A 112 -8.53 7.22 -0.31
N SER A 113 -7.49 7.38 0.51
CA SER A 113 -6.75 8.63 0.57
C SER A 113 -6.16 9.04 -0.79
N PHE A 114 -5.60 8.09 -1.53
CA PHE A 114 -5.05 8.38 -2.86
C PHE A 114 -6.16 8.63 -3.90
N ARG A 115 -7.28 7.90 -3.81
CA ARG A 115 -8.43 8.11 -4.71
C ARG A 115 -9.05 9.50 -4.48
N ASP A 116 -9.27 9.85 -3.22
CA ASP A 116 -9.85 11.15 -2.87
C ASP A 116 -8.88 12.31 -3.18
N LEU A 117 -7.57 12.11 -3.01
CA LEU A 117 -6.57 13.10 -3.43
C LEU A 117 -6.62 13.36 -4.95
N GLY A 118 -6.75 12.31 -5.77
CA GLY A 118 -6.95 12.44 -7.22
C GLY A 118 -8.24 13.22 -7.56
N LYS A 119 -9.34 12.93 -6.85
CA LYS A 119 -10.62 13.64 -7.02
C LYS A 119 -10.57 15.12 -6.59
N LEU A 120 -9.75 15.46 -5.59
CA LEU A 120 -9.49 16.85 -5.21
C LEU A 120 -8.73 17.62 -6.30
N LEU A 121 -7.76 16.96 -6.97
CA LEU A 121 -6.99 17.56 -8.06
C LEU A 121 -7.84 17.80 -9.32
N SER A 122 -8.83 16.97 -9.57
CA SER A 122 -9.76 17.12 -10.72
C SER A 122 -10.98 17.99 -10.41
N ASP A 123 -11.05 18.59 -9.21
CA ASP A 123 -12.18 19.38 -8.70
C ASP A 123 -13.52 18.60 -8.62
N ASN A 124 -13.46 17.26 -8.70
CA ASN A 124 -14.64 16.41 -8.62
C ASN A 124 -15.15 16.21 -7.19
N LYS A 125 -14.35 16.60 -6.18
CA LYS A 125 -14.72 16.60 -4.75
C LYS A 125 -14.17 17.83 -4.03
N LYS A 126 -14.83 18.21 -2.95
CA LYS A 126 -14.31 19.16 -1.95
C LYS A 126 -13.70 18.39 -0.79
N ILE A 127 -12.78 19.00 -0.04
CA ILE A 127 -12.11 18.35 1.12
C ILE A 127 -13.14 17.77 2.11
N ASN A 128 -14.23 18.47 2.36
CA ASN A 128 -15.28 18.03 3.28
C ASN A 128 -16.04 16.76 2.82
N ASP A 129 -15.93 16.39 1.55
CA ASP A 129 -16.55 15.22 0.94
C ASP A 129 -15.59 14.04 0.79
N THR A 130 -14.39 14.17 1.36
CA THR A 130 -13.30 13.19 1.27
C THR A 130 -12.95 12.62 2.65
N VAL A 131 -12.06 11.61 2.64
CA VAL A 131 -11.46 11.08 3.87
C VAL A 131 -10.59 12.09 4.62
N PHE A 132 -10.32 13.26 4.02
CA PHE A 132 -9.51 14.33 4.63
C PHE A 132 -10.31 15.33 5.43
N LYS A 133 -11.63 15.15 5.53
CA LYS A 133 -12.46 15.97 6.39
C LYS A 133 -11.95 15.93 7.83
N ASN A 134 -11.62 17.10 8.36
CA ASN A 134 -11.08 17.28 9.72
C ASN A 134 -9.71 16.61 9.98
N VAL A 135 -8.97 16.18 8.95
CA VAL A 135 -7.63 15.62 9.08
C VAL A 135 -6.64 16.75 9.38
N LYS A 136 -5.96 16.66 10.53
CA LYS A 136 -4.97 17.65 10.95
C LYS A 136 -3.79 17.68 9.98
N ASN A 137 -3.28 18.88 9.71
CA ASN A 137 -2.12 19.14 8.83
C ASN A 137 -2.33 18.82 7.35
N PHE A 138 -3.48 18.24 6.93
CA PHE A 138 -3.69 17.90 5.52
C PHE A 138 -3.70 19.14 4.62
N ASN A 139 -4.36 20.24 5.02
CA ASN A 139 -4.45 21.43 4.19
C ASN A 139 -3.08 22.06 3.91
N ASN A 140 -2.18 22.08 4.89
CA ASN A 140 -0.80 22.58 4.70
C ASN A 140 -0.03 21.68 3.73
N TRP A 141 -0.06 20.38 3.95
CA TRP A 141 0.55 19.41 3.06
C TRP A 141 -0.02 19.48 1.63
N TYR A 142 -1.35 19.65 1.49
CA TYR A 142 -1.98 19.76 0.17
C TYR A 142 -1.52 21.01 -0.57
N SER A 143 -1.35 22.13 0.14
CA SER A 143 -0.78 23.36 -0.43
C SER A 143 0.68 23.18 -0.87
N GLU A 144 1.50 22.45 -0.10
CA GLU A 144 2.87 22.07 -0.49
C GLU A 144 2.86 21.19 -1.74
N PHE A 145 1.96 20.22 -1.82
CA PHE A 145 1.80 19.36 -2.99
C PHE A 145 1.44 20.16 -4.23
N LEU A 146 0.48 21.09 -4.15
CA LEU A 146 0.10 21.95 -5.26
C LEU A 146 1.27 22.86 -5.70
N SER A 147 2.05 23.37 -4.78
CA SER A 147 3.25 24.17 -5.07
C SER A 147 4.30 23.33 -5.81
N LEU A 148 4.52 22.08 -5.37
CA LEU A 148 5.43 21.15 -6.05
C LEU A 148 4.96 20.83 -7.47
N LEU A 149 3.66 20.62 -7.70
CA LEU A 149 3.12 20.40 -9.04
C LEU A 149 3.39 21.62 -9.95
N SER A 150 3.21 22.81 -9.42
CA SER A 150 3.50 24.06 -10.15
C SER A 150 4.97 24.18 -10.51
N LEU A 151 5.89 23.94 -9.58
CA LEU A 151 7.34 23.94 -9.82
C LEU A 151 7.75 22.94 -10.90
N LYS A 152 7.16 21.74 -10.86
CA LYS A 152 7.39 20.68 -11.85
C LYS A 152 6.63 20.89 -13.17
N LYS A 153 5.87 21.99 -13.31
CA LYS A 153 5.04 22.32 -14.49
C LYS A 153 4.02 21.22 -14.83
N LEU A 154 3.47 20.56 -13.82
CA LEU A 154 2.45 19.51 -13.95
C LEU A 154 1.06 20.09 -13.74
N THR A 155 0.11 19.75 -14.63
CA THR A 155 -1.28 20.16 -14.47
C THR A 155 -2.02 19.20 -13.53
N LYS A 156 -2.87 19.74 -12.66
CA LYS A 156 -3.69 18.96 -11.72
C LYS A 156 -4.46 17.83 -12.42
N LEU A 157 -5.08 18.12 -13.56
CA LEU A 157 -5.87 17.13 -14.31
C LEU A 157 -5.00 15.96 -14.84
N LYS A 158 -3.79 16.25 -15.34
CA LYS A 158 -2.87 15.20 -15.79
C LYS A 158 -2.43 14.32 -14.62
N VAL A 159 -2.08 14.94 -13.49
CA VAL A 159 -1.67 14.25 -12.27
C VAL A 159 -2.82 13.38 -11.74
N SER A 160 -4.04 13.91 -11.65
CA SER A 160 -5.23 13.14 -11.24
C SER A 160 -5.44 11.90 -12.09
N LYS A 161 -5.42 12.05 -13.43
CA LYS A 161 -5.56 10.89 -14.35
C LYS A 161 -4.46 9.85 -14.16
N THR A 162 -3.23 10.29 -13.93
CA THR A 162 -2.12 9.37 -13.64
C THR A 162 -2.34 8.66 -12.30
N MET A 163 -2.77 9.39 -11.27
CA MET A 163 -3.11 8.80 -9.96
C MET A 163 -4.18 7.72 -10.09
N ASP A 164 -5.21 7.93 -10.89
CA ASP A 164 -6.29 6.95 -11.11
C ASP A 164 -5.77 5.64 -11.71
N SER A 165 -4.73 5.68 -12.54
CA SER A 165 -4.14 4.48 -13.14
C SER A 165 -3.21 3.69 -12.19
N TYR A 166 -2.76 4.29 -11.09
CA TYR A 166 -1.89 3.66 -10.10
C TYR A 166 -2.58 3.37 -8.75
N ASN A 167 -3.77 3.90 -8.53
CA ASN A 167 -4.49 3.76 -7.27
C ASN A 167 -5.82 3.02 -7.52
N PRO A 168 -5.93 1.74 -7.15
CA PRO A 168 -7.15 1.00 -7.33
C PRO A 168 -8.29 1.59 -6.48
N CYS A 169 -9.51 1.57 -6.99
CA CYS A 169 -10.72 1.87 -6.22
C CYS A 169 -11.28 0.61 -5.54
N TYR A 170 -11.07 -0.56 -6.14
CA TYR A 170 -11.47 -1.84 -5.55
C TYR A 170 -10.24 -2.62 -5.10
N ILE A 171 -10.25 -3.05 -3.85
CA ILE A 171 -9.32 -4.01 -3.27
C ILE A 171 -10.13 -5.09 -2.54
N PRO A 172 -9.59 -6.28 -2.32
CA PRO A 172 -10.29 -7.32 -1.56
C PRO A 172 -10.25 -7.00 -0.06
N ARG A 173 -11.04 -6.00 0.37
CA ARG A 173 -11.12 -5.56 1.76
C ARG A 173 -11.50 -6.73 2.65
N ASN A 174 -10.88 -6.81 3.80
CA ASN A 174 -11.01 -7.96 4.71
C ASN A 174 -12.47 -8.28 5.05
N HIS A 175 -13.28 -7.27 5.35
CA HIS A 175 -14.70 -7.46 5.69
C HIS A 175 -15.54 -7.96 4.50
N LEU A 176 -15.19 -7.55 3.27
CA LEU A 176 -15.88 -8.03 2.06
C LEU A 176 -15.55 -9.51 1.79
N ILE A 177 -14.28 -9.88 2.01
CA ILE A 177 -13.83 -11.27 1.85
C ILE A 177 -14.46 -12.17 2.92
N GLU A 178 -14.49 -11.75 4.20
CA GLU A 178 -15.16 -12.50 5.27
C GLU A 178 -16.64 -12.73 4.97
N ASP A 179 -17.36 -11.67 4.58
CA ASP A 179 -18.76 -11.77 4.21
C ASP A 179 -18.98 -12.69 3.00
N ALA A 180 -18.08 -12.63 2.01
CA ALA A 180 -18.13 -13.52 0.85
C ALA A 180 -17.88 -14.99 1.24
N ILE A 181 -16.92 -15.26 2.14
CA ILE A 181 -16.63 -16.61 2.64
C ILE A 181 -17.84 -17.18 3.42
N ILE A 182 -18.45 -16.39 4.32
CA ILE A 182 -19.63 -16.80 5.07
C ILE A 182 -20.77 -17.23 4.13
N ASN A 183 -21.02 -16.47 3.07
CA ASN A 183 -22.06 -16.83 2.08
C ASN A 183 -21.66 -18.07 1.27
N ALA A 184 -20.40 -18.20 0.90
CA ALA A 184 -19.92 -19.34 0.11
C ALA A 184 -20.02 -20.67 0.86
N VAL A 185 -19.84 -20.68 2.19
CA VAL A 185 -20.01 -21.87 3.05
C VAL A 185 -21.44 -22.40 2.97
N THR A 186 -22.43 -21.55 2.73
CA THR A 186 -23.84 -21.94 2.52
C THR A 186 -24.18 -22.23 1.04
N GLY A 187 -23.19 -22.18 0.14
CA GLY A 187 -23.36 -22.44 -1.28
C GLY A 187 -23.68 -21.18 -2.14
N ASP A 188 -23.78 -19.98 -1.53
CA ASP A 188 -23.99 -18.74 -2.29
C ASP A 188 -22.65 -18.10 -2.71
N MET A 189 -22.28 -18.31 -3.97
CA MET A 189 -21.03 -17.80 -4.55
C MET A 189 -21.15 -16.39 -5.15
N LYS A 190 -22.31 -15.72 -5.07
CA LYS A 190 -22.56 -14.44 -5.76
C LYS A 190 -21.57 -13.36 -5.32
N LYS A 191 -21.31 -13.23 -4.01
CA LYS A 191 -20.40 -12.20 -3.50
C LYS A 191 -18.95 -12.43 -3.92
N ILE A 192 -18.47 -13.68 -3.88
CA ILE A 192 -17.12 -14.04 -4.35
C ILE A 192 -16.99 -13.69 -5.82
N ASN A 193 -17.95 -14.10 -6.65
CA ASN A 193 -17.92 -13.84 -8.07
C ASN A 193 -17.98 -12.34 -8.38
N LEU A 194 -18.80 -11.58 -7.65
CA LEU A 194 -18.87 -10.12 -7.80
C LEU A 194 -17.55 -9.45 -7.45
N ILE A 195 -16.94 -9.80 -6.31
CA ILE A 195 -15.63 -9.25 -5.91
C ILE A 195 -14.58 -9.59 -6.99
N ALA A 196 -14.56 -10.83 -7.48
CA ALA A 196 -13.65 -11.25 -8.54
C ALA A 196 -13.83 -10.43 -9.81
N GLU A 197 -15.08 -10.13 -10.21
CA GLU A 197 -15.36 -9.28 -11.39
C GLU A 197 -14.91 -7.81 -11.18
N LEU A 198 -15.11 -7.24 -9.99
CA LEU A 198 -14.65 -5.89 -9.69
C LEU A 198 -13.11 -5.80 -9.71
N LEU A 199 -12.44 -6.85 -9.23
CA LEU A 199 -10.97 -6.92 -9.20
C LEU A 199 -10.31 -7.17 -10.56
N LYS A 200 -11.04 -7.49 -11.61
CA LYS A 200 -10.51 -7.53 -12.99
C LYS A 200 -10.19 -6.14 -13.54
N GLU A 201 -10.94 -5.12 -13.10
CA GLU A 201 -10.75 -3.73 -13.48
C GLU A 201 -10.68 -2.82 -12.25
N PRO A 202 -9.68 -3.01 -11.38
CA PRO A 202 -9.69 -2.43 -10.04
C PRO A 202 -9.52 -0.91 -10.02
N PHE A 203 -9.12 -0.31 -11.13
CA PHE A 203 -8.90 1.14 -11.27
C PHE A 203 -10.11 1.89 -11.80
N THR A 204 -11.12 1.19 -12.32
CA THR A 204 -12.31 1.78 -12.95
C THR A 204 -13.48 1.77 -11.98
N GLU A 205 -13.97 2.95 -11.59
CA GLU A 205 -15.17 3.06 -10.76
C GLU A 205 -16.40 2.64 -11.57
N LYS A 206 -17.28 1.84 -10.95
CA LYS A 206 -18.52 1.35 -11.53
C LYS A 206 -19.69 1.84 -10.68
N ASP A 207 -20.70 2.40 -11.35
CA ASP A 207 -21.91 2.90 -10.68
C ASP A 207 -22.65 1.76 -9.95
N GLY A 208 -23.10 2.05 -8.73
CA GLY A 208 -23.80 1.08 -7.88
C GLY A 208 -22.90 0.18 -7.05
N TYR A 209 -21.56 0.31 -7.17
CA TYR A 209 -20.60 -0.50 -6.42
C TYR A 209 -19.74 0.33 -5.46
N GLU A 210 -20.16 1.53 -5.10
CA GLU A 210 -19.45 2.46 -4.21
C GLU A 210 -19.21 1.87 -2.81
N SER A 211 -20.12 0.99 -2.35
CA SER A 211 -19.96 0.29 -1.06
C SER A 211 -18.73 -0.62 -1.01
N TYR A 212 -18.32 -1.17 -2.16
CA TYR A 212 -17.13 -2.04 -2.27
C TYR A 212 -15.81 -1.28 -2.23
N THR A 213 -15.83 0.04 -2.31
CA THR A 213 -14.62 0.88 -2.16
C THR A 213 -14.35 1.27 -0.71
N LYS A 214 -15.36 1.16 0.18
CA LYS A 214 -15.32 1.71 1.54
C LYS A 214 -14.70 0.72 2.54
N PRO A 215 -13.97 1.21 3.57
CA PRO A 215 -13.51 0.38 4.66
C PRO A 215 -14.69 -0.15 5.49
N SER A 216 -14.40 -1.10 6.38
CA SER A 216 -15.38 -1.55 7.37
C SER A 216 -15.81 -0.39 8.26
N SER A 217 -17.09 -0.37 8.62
CA SER A 217 -17.60 0.50 9.69
C SER A 217 -17.35 -0.06 11.10
N SER A 218 -16.75 -1.25 11.19
CA SER A 218 -16.46 -1.93 12.46
C SER A 218 -15.08 -1.54 12.96
N ASP A 219 -14.98 -1.11 14.22
CA ASP A 219 -13.71 -0.84 14.91
C ASP A 219 -12.95 -2.13 15.29
N LYS A 220 -13.47 -3.30 14.92
CA LYS A 220 -12.84 -4.58 15.23
C LYS A 220 -11.62 -4.80 14.35
N ARG A 221 -10.48 -5.02 14.99
CA ARG A 221 -9.25 -5.43 14.31
C ARG A 221 -9.48 -6.74 13.57
N TYR A 222 -9.17 -6.77 12.28
CA TYR A 222 -9.14 -7.98 11.50
C TYR A 222 -7.92 -8.82 11.88
N ILE A 223 -8.14 -10.11 12.13
CA ILE A 223 -7.09 -11.07 12.49
C ILE A 223 -7.25 -12.30 11.62
N THR A 224 -6.18 -12.71 10.95
CA THR A 224 -6.13 -13.95 10.20
C THR A 224 -5.64 -15.09 11.09
N TYR A 225 -6.24 -16.26 10.94
CA TYR A 225 -5.84 -17.49 11.63
C TYR A 225 -5.00 -18.40 10.73
N CYS A 226 -4.20 -17.77 9.87
CA CYS A 226 -3.32 -18.47 8.96
C CYS A 226 -1.98 -18.79 9.62
N GLY A 227 -1.45 -19.96 9.33
CA GLY A 227 -0.15 -20.41 9.82
C GLY A 227 -0.20 -21.44 10.94
N THR A 228 -1.34 -22.04 11.07
CA THR A 228 -1.47 -23.29 11.86
C THR A 228 -1.21 -24.48 10.97
#